data_fa7fae6c703daf41ddfe2dc9ae3856e8
#
_entry.id   fa7fae6c703daf41ddfe2dc9ae3856e8
#
_cell.length_a   1.000
_cell.length_b   1.000
_cell.length_c   1.000
_cell.angle_alpha   90.00
_cell.angle_beta   90.00
_cell.angle_gamma   90.00
#
_symmetry.space_group_name_H-M   'P 1'
#
loop_
_entity.id
_entity.type
_entity.pdbx_description
1 polymer ?
#
loop_
_entity_poly.entity_id
_entity_poly.type
_entity_poly.pdbx_seq_one_letter_code
_entity_poly.pdbx_strand_id
1 'polypeptide(L)'
;VSQLDGLIICFVTRRMTVLPIASKLNAEQAAATFMLGESIETSAGDPKRAGQSVRVVGTNPFLIGRPSDEGNWFYDFLKRHQSKVQCYLLNTGGVGEIMDRDPEGNPEISQPPLRIAIPEMSSIIRGIARGAIQWKADSNFSTEVPLSVPDVDMSKFDLSKFYTEQFVT
;
A
#
# COMPACT_ATOMS: atom_id res chain seq x y z
N VAL A 1 0.59 14.90 -19.21
CA VAL A 1 1.20 15.52 -18.01
C VAL A 1 1.58 16.96 -18.25
N SER A 2 1.98 17.34 -19.47
CA SER A 2 2.37 18.73 -19.80
C SER A 2 1.27 19.78 -19.56
N GLN A 3 0.01 19.40 -19.66
CA GLN A 3 -1.17 20.25 -19.45
C GLN A 3 -1.72 20.21 -18.01
N LEU A 4 -1.12 19.39 -17.12
CA LEU A 4 -1.54 19.24 -15.73
C LEU A 4 -0.58 19.99 -14.81
N ASP A 5 -1.11 20.59 -13.76
CA ASP A 5 -0.31 21.21 -12.69
C ASP A 5 0.43 20.14 -11.88
N GLY A 6 -0.18 18.98 -11.70
CA GLY A 6 0.39 17.81 -11.05
C GLY A 6 -0.44 16.56 -11.29
N LEU A 7 0.13 15.41 -10.97
CA LEU A 7 -0.52 14.10 -11.03
C LEU A 7 -0.21 13.32 -9.76
N ILE A 8 -1.23 12.81 -9.11
CA ILE A 8 -1.12 11.91 -7.96
C ILE A 8 -1.54 10.51 -8.40
N ILE A 9 -0.66 9.54 -8.25
CA ILE A 9 -0.91 8.13 -8.52
C ILE A 9 -0.98 7.40 -7.18
N CYS A 10 -2.10 6.74 -6.92
CA CYS A 10 -2.30 5.95 -5.70
C CYS A 10 -2.42 4.48 -6.05
N PHE A 11 -1.51 3.66 -5.51
CA PHE A 11 -1.67 2.22 -5.44
C PHE A 11 -2.50 1.92 -4.19
N VAL A 12 -3.54 1.13 -4.34
CA VAL A 12 -4.44 0.78 -3.23
C VAL A 12 -4.30 -0.70 -2.93
N THR A 13 -4.05 -1.01 -1.67
CA THR A 13 -4.00 -2.39 -1.17
C THR A 13 -4.88 -2.54 0.07
N ARG A 14 -5.11 -3.78 0.49
CA ARG A 14 -5.87 -4.11 1.69
C ARG A 14 -5.11 -5.15 2.50
N ARG A 15 -4.22 -4.69 3.36
CA ARG A 15 -3.46 -5.53 4.29
C ARG A 15 -3.92 -5.30 5.71
N MET A 16 -3.73 -6.31 6.57
CA MET A 16 -4.18 -6.29 7.94
C MET A 16 -3.04 -6.34 8.96
N THR A 17 -1.82 -6.56 8.51
CA THR A 17 -0.66 -6.85 9.36
C THR A 17 0.15 -5.60 9.69
N VAL A 18 1.27 -5.36 9.00
CA VAL A 18 2.24 -4.31 9.35
C VAL A 18 2.48 -3.28 8.25
N LEU A 19 1.66 -3.29 7.19
CA LEU A 19 1.80 -2.29 6.13
C LEU A 19 1.31 -0.92 6.62
N PRO A 20 2.09 0.15 6.44
CA PRO A 20 1.68 1.50 6.81
C PRO A 20 0.35 1.90 6.16
N ILE A 21 -0.42 2.74 6.86
CA ILE A 21 -1.70 3.27 6.37
C ILE A 21 -1.55 4.04 5.06
N ALA A 22 -0.40 4.73 4.88
CA ALA A 22 0.01 5.35 3.64
C ALA A 22 1.54 5.36 3.56
N SER A 23 2.08 5.26 2.35
CA SER A 23 3.50 5.45 2.07
C SER A 23 3.67 6.33 0.86
N LYS A 24 4.54 7.33 0.94
CA LYS A 24 4.98 8.11 -0.22
C LYS A 24 6.16 7.39 -0.85
N LEU A 25 6.12 7.19 -2.16
CA LEU A 25 7.05 6.35 -2.89
C LEU A 25 7.95 7.20 -3.81
N ASN A 26 9.23 6.87 -3.86
CA ASN A 26 10.10 7.35 -4.92
C ASN A 26 9.86 6.58 -6.24
N ALA A 27 10.57 6.93 -7.31
CA ALA A 27 10.34 6.34 -8.62
C ALA A 27 10.63 4.82 -8.66
N GLU A 28 11.68 4.37 -7.99
CA GLU A 28 12.06 2.97 -7.87
C GLU A 28 11.00 2.17 -7.10
N GLN A 29 10.58 2.68 -5.97
CA GLN A 29 9.56 2.06 -5.11
C GLN A 29 8.20 2.01 -5.81
N ALA A 30 7.82 3.07 -6.51
CA ALA A 30 6.58 3.12 -7.27
C ALA A 30 6.59 2.12 -8.44
N ALA A 31 7.70 2.01 -9.17
CA ALA A 31 7.84 1.02 -10.23
C ALA A 31 7.82 -0.41 -9.69
N ALA A 32 8.50 -0.66 -8.55
CA ALA A 32 8.45 -1.96 -7.89
C ALA A 32 7.02 -2.29 -7.41
N THR A 33 6.30 -1.33 -6.81
CA THR A 33 4.91 -1.50 -6.39
C THR A 33 4.00 -1.80 -7.57
N PHE A 34 4.20 -1.11 -8.69
CA PHE A 34 3.47 -1.36 -9.93
C PHE A 34 3.68 -2.79 -10.46
N MET A 35 4.92 -3.26 -10.45
CA MET A 35 5.30 -4.59 -10.94
C MET A 35 4.89 -5.73 -9.99
N LEU A 36 5.00 -5.48 -8.70
CA LEU A 36 4.72 -6.45 -7.63
C LEU A 36 3.33 -6.28 -7.05
N GLY A 37 2.47 -5.53 -7.73
CA GLY A 37 1.11 -5.23 -7.29
C GLY A 37 0.42 -6.45 -6.73
N GLU A 38 -0.21 -6.27 -5.59
CA GLU A 38 -0.89 -7.34 -4.88
C GLU A 38 -2.38 -7.03 -4.83
N SER A 39 -3.16 -8.03 -5.18
CA SER A 39 -4.61 -8.02 -5.08
C SER A 39 -5.07 -9.18 -4.19
N ILE A 40 -6.33 -9.18 -3.84
CA ILE A 40 -6.96 -10.32 -3.16
C ILE A 40 -7.86 -11.02 -4.18
N GLU A 41 -7.70 -12.33 -4.29
CA GLU A 41 -8.57 -13.14 -5.15
C GLU A 41 -10.03 -12.99 -4.71
N THR A 42 -10.90 -12.75 -5.66
CA THR A 42 -12.33 -12.58 -5.40
C THR A 42 -13.07 -13.90 -5.60
N SER A 43 -14.22 -14.04 -4.94
CA SER A 43 -15.11 -15.19 -5.16
C SER A 43 -15.65 -15.28 -6.58
N ALA A 44 -15.60 -14.18 -7.32
CA ALA A 44 -15.98 -14.14 -8.73
C ALA A 44 -14.89 -14.70 -9.68
N GLY A 45 -13.61 -14.64 -9.27
CA GLY A 45 -12.49 -15.19 -10.02
C GLY A 45 -12.31 -16.69 -9.71
N ASP A 46 -11.96 -17.01 -8.48
CA ASP A 46 -11.84 -18.39 -7.99
C ASP A 46 -12.40 -18.49 -6.56
N PRO A 47 -13.61 -19.08 -6.41
CA PRO A 47 -14.25 -19.20 -5.08
C PRO A 47 -13.42 -19.99 -4.06
N LYS A 48 -12.58 -20.94 -4.51
CA LYS A 48 -11.73 -21.76 -3.62
C LYS A 48 -10.51 -20.99 -3.11
N ARG A 49 -10.13 -19.96 -3.82
CA ARG A 49 -8.98 -19.10 -3.49
C ARG A 49 -9.39 -17.70 -3.02
N ALA A 50 -10.69 -17.47 -2.88
CA ALA A 50 -11.21 -16.20 -2.41
C ALA A 50 -10.55 -15.78 -1.09
N GLY A 51 -10.07 -14.53 -1.04
CA GLY A 51 -9.33 -13.99 0.10
C GLY A 51 -7.82 -14.24 0.09
N GLN A 52 -7.31 -15.11 -0.81
CA GLN A 52 -5.87 -15.30 -0.94
C GLN A 52 -5.21 -14.14 -1.68
N SER A 53 -3.96 -13.85 -1.30
CA SER A 53 -3.15 -12.86 -1.99
C SER A 53 -2.76 -13.33 -3.38
N VAL A 54 -2.96 -12.46 -4.37
CA VAL A 54 -2.60 -12.70 -5.77
C VAL A 54 -1.70 -11.56 -6.25
N ARG A 55 -0.60 -11.91 -6.90
CA ARG A 55 0.25 -10.91 -7.56
C ARG A 55 -0.34 -10.53 -8.90
N VAL A 56 -0.52 -9.23 -9.08
CA VAL A 56 -1.09 -8.64 -10.30
C VAL A 56 -0.26 -7.42 -10.68
N VAL A 57 0.32 -7.42 -11.87
CA VAL A 57 0.95 -6.21 -12.41
C VAL A 57 -0.12 -5.14 -12.65
N GLY A 58 0.18 -3.87 -12.34
CA GLY A 58 -0.80 -2.79 -12.28
C GLY A 58 -1.64 -2.58 -13.55
N THR A 59 -1.13 -2.98 -14.72
CA THR A 59 -1.85 -2.87 -16.01
C THR A 59 -2.46 -4.19 -16.49
N ASN A 60 -2.32 -5.30 -15.74
CA ASN A 60 -2.99 -6.54 -16.09
C ASN A 60 -4.54 -6.37 -15.98
N PRO A 61 -5.37 -6.84 -16.95
CA PRO A 61 -5.05 -7.72 -18.07
C PRO A 61 -4.66 -7.02 -19.40
N PHE A 62 -4.34 -5.75 -19.38
CA PHE A 62 -4.08 -4.94 -20.58
C PHE A 62 -2.64 -5.04 -21.10
N LEU A 63 -1.79 -5.84 -20.44
CA LEU A 63 -0.42 -6.10 -20.87
C LEU A 63 -0.39 -6.88 -22.18
N ILE A 64 0.27 -6.30 -23.19
CA ILE A 64 0.49 -6.96 -24.51
C ILE A 64 1.92 -7.49 -24.60
N GLY A 65 2.88 -6.86 -23.92
CA GLY A 65 4.30 -7.20 -23.90
C GLY A 65 4.74 -7.94 -22.64
N ARG A 66 6.06 -7.88 -22.40
CA ARG A 66 6.62 -8.43 -21.15
C ARG A 66 6.32 -7.49 -19.99
N PRO A 67 5.95 -7.99 -18.81
CA PRO A 67 5.72 -7.17 -17.62
C PRO A 67 6.89 -6.24 -17.26
N SER A 68 8.13 -6.70 -17.51
CA SER A 68 9.34 -5.90 -17.26
C SER A 68 9.43 -4.63 -18.13
N ASP A 69 8.91 -4.68 -19.35
CA ASP A 69 8.94 -3.52 -20.25
C ASP A 69 7.98 -2.44 -19.75
N GLU A 70 6.83 -2.83 -19.23
CA GLU A 70 5.87 -1.93 -18.58
C GLU A 70 6.44 -1.29 -17.31
N GLY A 71 7.13 -2.09 -16.47
CA GLY A 71 7.79 -1.58 -15.27
C GLY A 71 8.88 -0.55 -15.60
N ASN A 72 9.71 -0.85 -16.59
CA ASN A 72 10.76 0.08 -17.05
C ASN A 72 10.15 1.35 -17.65
N TRP A 73 9.12 1.21 -18.47
CA TRP A 73 8.41 2.37 -19.03
C TRP A 73 7.82 3.26 -17.93
N PHE A 74 7.19 2.65 -16.92
CA PHE A 74 6.62 3.40 -15.80
C PHE A 74 7.68 4.10 -14.96
N TYR A 75 8.81 3.42 -14.69
CA TYR A 75 9.95 4.02 -14.01
C TYR A 75 10.50 5.24 -14.78
N ASP A 76 10.73 5.09 -16.08
CA ASP A 76 11.22 6.17 -16.93
C ASP A 76 10.23 7.34 -17.02
N PHE A 77 8.93 7.04 -17.03
CA PHE A 77 7.89 8.06 -16.96
C PHE A 77 7.98 8.85 -15.65
N LEU A 78 8.11 8.18 -14.51
CA LEU A 78 8.24 8.84 -13.21
C LEU A 78 9.49 9.70 -13.13
N LYS A 79 10.63 9.20 -13.59
CA LYS A 79 11.90 9.95 -13.61
C LYS A 79 11.82 11.22 -14.46
N ARG A 80 11.17 11.13 -15.62
CA ARG A 80 10.99 12.29 -16.51
C ARG A 80 10.03 13.34 -15.95
N HIS A 81 9.11 12.94 -15.11
CA HIS A 81 8.05 13.82 -14.59
C HIS A 81 8.08 14.00 -13.07
N GLN A 82 9.21 13.74 -12.42
CA GLN A 82 9.36 13.74 -10.96
C GLN A 82 8.93 15.05 -10.27
N SER A 83 8.97 16.19 -10.99
CA SER A 83 8.51 17.46 -10.44
C SER A 83 6.99 17.63 -10.45
N LYS A 84 6.27 16.79 -11.17
CA LYS A 84 4.81 16.87 -11.36
C LYS A 84 4.06 15.61 -10.92
N VAL A 85 4.74 14.46 -10.83
CA VAL A 85 4.11 13.19 -10.50
C VAL A 85 4.55 12.74 -9.12
N GLN A 86 3.57 12.44 -8.27
CA GLN A 86 3.78 11.86 -6.94
C GLN A 86 3.07 10.52 -6.84
N CYS A 87 3.74 9.54 -6.24
CA CYS A 87 3.20 8.19 -6.07
C CYS A 87 3.02 7.86 -4.59
N TYR A 88 1.92 7.19 -4.29
CA TYR A 88 1.57 6.76 -2.94
C TYR A 88 1.05 5.33 -2.94
N LEU A 89 1.37 4.58 -1.89
CA LEU A 89 0.73 3.31 -1.56
C LEU A 89 -0.23 3.56 -0.40
N LEU A 90 -1.50 3.19 -0.56
CA LEU A 90 -2.55 3.35 0.44
C LEU A 90 -3.03 1.99 0.92
N ASN A 91 -2.99 1.76 2.24
CA ASN A 91 -3.55 0.57 2.85
C ASN A 91 -4.95 0.87 3.39
N THR A 92 -5.97 0.23 2.81
CA THR A 92 -7.38 0.38 3.21
C THR A 92 -7.86 -0.71 4.17
N GLY A 93 -6.97 -1.54 4.65
CA GLY A 93 -7.28 -2.66 5.54
C GLY A 93 -7.21 -2.32 7.01
N GLY A 94 -6.09 -2.63 7.62
CA GLY A 94 -5.82 -2.45 9.04
C GLY A 94 -4.35 -2.71 9.36
N VAL A 95 -4.04 -2.73 10.65
CA VAL A 95 -2.71 -3.07 11.17
C VAL A 95 -2.82 -3.97 12.38
N GLY A 96 -1.80 -4.78 12.62
CA GLY A 96 -1.66 -5.57 13.85
C GLY A 96 -2.44 -6.88 13.88
N GLU A 97 -2.94 -7.40 12.74
CA GLU A 97 -3.51 -8.74 12.69
C GLU A 97 -2.44 -9.80 12.95
N ILE A 98 -2.74 -10.73 13.84
CA ILE A 98 -1.90 -11.91 14.10
C ILE A 98 -2.70 -13.15 13.73
N MET A 99 -2.08 -14.00 12.90
CA MET A 99 -2.63 -15.28 12.48
C MET A 99 -1.85 -16.40 13.15
N ASP A 100 -2.55 -17.25 13.88
CA ASP A 100 -2.02 -18.49 14.45
C ASP A 100 -2.60 -19.72 13.74
N ARG A 101 -2.30 -20.89 14.24
CA ARG A 101 -2.90 -22.13 13.78
C ARG A 101 -3.66 -22.79 14.93
N ASP A 102 -4.86 -23.26 14.65
CA ASP A 102 -5.62 -24.09 15.56
C ASP A 102 -4.93 -25.47 15.76
N PRO A 103 -5.36 -26.30 16.73
CA PRO A 103 -4.79 -27.64 16.93
C PRO A 103 -4.89 -28.55 15.71
N GLU A 104 -5.80 -28.29 14.79
CA GLU A 104 -6.00 -29.02 13.52
C GLU A 104 -5.11 -28.47 12.41
N GLY A 105 -4.37 -27.36 12.65
CA GLY A 105 -3.44 -26.74 11.72
C GLY A 105 -4.07 -25.73 10.75
N ASN A 106 -5.35 -25.36 10.93
CA ASN A 106 -6.01 -24.34 10.13
C ASN A 106 -5.64 -22.94 10.62
N PRO A 107 -5.56 -21.94 9.72
CA PRO A 107 -5.27 -20.57 10.12
C PRO A 107 -6.43 -19.97 10.93
N GLU A 108 -6.11 -19.41 12.10
CA GLU A 108 -7.02 -18.72 13.00
C GLU A 108 -6.49 -17.32 13.32
N ILE A 109 -7.39 -16.32 13.41
CA ILE A 109 -7.02 -14.97 13.81
C ILE A 109 -6.96 -14.93 15.35
N SER A 110 -5.75 -14.90 15.90
CA SER A 110 -5.53 -14.79 17.35
C SER A 110 -5.62 -13.34 17.83
N GLN A 111 -5.30 -12.38 16.97
CA GLN A 111 -5.48 -10.95 17.25
C GLN A 111 -6.12 -10.27 16.04
N PRO A 112 -7.33 -9.66 16.20
CA PRO A 112 -7.97 -8.92 15.13
C PRO A 112 -7.21 -7.63 14.82
N PRO A 113 -7.21 -7.16 13.55
CA PRO A 113 -6.54 -5.93 13.17
C PRO A 113 -7.23 -4.69 13.70
N LEU A 114 -6.46 -3.65 13.99
CA LEU A 114 -6.99 -2.29 14.09
C LEU A 114 -7.36 -1.82 12.68
N ARG A 115 -8.66 -1.71 12.42
CA ARG A 115 -9.19 -1.31 11.10
C ARG A 115 -8.94 0.17 10.82
N ILE A 116 -8.58 0.47 9.59
CA ILE A 116 -8.51 1.83 9.07
C ILE A 116 -9.93 2.24 8.66
N ALA A 117 -10.49 3.23 9.33
CA ALA A 117 -11.84 3.71 9.04
C ALA A 117 -11.88 4.59 7.78
N ILE A 118 -13.04 4.62 7.12
CA ILE A 118 -13.25 5.45 5.92
C ILE A 118 -12.93 6.93 6.16
N PRO A 119 -13.34 7.56 7.28
CA PRO A 119 -12.98 8.95 7.57
C PRO A 119 -11.46 9.19 7.65
N GLU A 120 -10.71 8.26 8.25
CA GLU A 120 -9.25 8.33 8.37
C GLU A 120 -8.59 8.28 6.99
N MET A 121 -8.96 7.31 6.15
CA MET A 121 -8.45 7.23 4.78
C MET A 121 -8.85 8.45 3.93
N SER A 122 -10.07 8.96 4.10
CA SER A 122 -10.53 10.18 3.41
C SER A 122 -9.70 11.42 3.82
N SER A 123 -9.32 11.53 5.09
CA SER A 123 -8.45 12.60 5.58
C SER A 123 -7.03 12.47 5.03
N ILE A 124 -6.51 11.25 4.90
CA ILE A 124 -5.21 10.98 4.25
C ILE A 124 -5.24 11.42 2.79
N ILE A 125 -6.23 11.01 2.01
CA ILE A 125 -6.34 11.38 0.59
C ILE A 125 -6.46 12.89 0.43
N ARG A 126 -7.28 13.56 1.24
CA ARG A 126 -7.38 15.01 1.25
C ARG A 126 -6.06 15.69 1.65
N GLY A 127 -5.39 15.13 2.65
CA GLY A 127 -4.09 15.62 3.11
C GLY A 127 -3.01 15.52 2.03
N ILE A 128 -2.97 14.42 1.29
CA ILE A 128 -2.10 14.24 0.13
C ILE A 128 -2.40 15.30 -0.93
N ALA A 129 -3.67 15.43 -1.33
CA ALA A 129 -4.09 16.37 -2.37
C ALA A 129 -3.79 17.84 -2.03
N ARG A 130 -3.78 18.18 -0.74
CA ARG A 130 -3.51 19.55 -0.24
C ARG A 130 -2.05 19.78 0.17
N GLY A 131 -1.20 18.74 0.13
CA GLY A 131 0.15 18.82 0.64
C GLY A 131 0.22 19.08 2.17
N ALA A 132 -0.80 18.67 2.92
CA ALA A 132 -0.95 18.96 4.35
C ALA A 132 -0.42 17.86 5.27
N ILE A 133 0.14 16.78 4.72
CA ILE A 133 0.73 15.69 5.50
C ILE A 133 2.19 15.98 5.79
N GLN A 134 2.60 15.80 7.04
CA GLN A 134 4.01 15.73 7.39
C GLN A 134 4.48 14.28 7.27
N TRP A 135 5.57 14.07 6.54
CA TRP A 135 6.14 12.76 6.28
C TRP A 135 7.40 12.53 7.10
N LYS A 136 7.65 11.30 7.49
CA LYS A 136 8.91 10.85 8.10
C LYS A 136 9.43 9.60 7.38
N ALA A 137 10.76 9.41 7.37
CA ALA A 137 11.34 8.18 6.87
C ALA A 137 10.92 6.99 7.75
N ASP A 138 10.60 5.88 7.11
CA ASP A 138 10.38 4.59 7.77
C ASP A 138 11.57 3.67 7.52
N SER A 139 12.21 3.21 8.60
CA SER A 139 13.41 2.37 8.54
C SER A 139 13.12 0.94 8.03
N ASN A 140 11.89 0.44 8.18
CA ASN A 140 11.57 -0.95 7.86
C ASN A 140 11.27 -1.13 6.37
N PHE A 141 10.50 -0.20 5.79
CA PHE A 141 10.11 -0.25 4.38
C PHE A 141 10.92 0.70 3.49
N SER A 142 11.80 1.51 4.08
CA SER A 142 12.60 2.52 3.37
C SER A 142 11.73 3.51 2.56
N THR A 143 10.51 3.72 2.98
CA THR A 143 9.56 4.68 2.40
C THR A 143 9.38 5.90 3.30
N GLU A 144 8.65 6.91 2.86
CA GLU A 144 8.17 7.97 3.73
C GLU A 144 6.75 7.62 4.21
N VAL A 145 6.51 7.65 5.52
CA VAL A 145 5.21 7.38 6.14
C VAL A 145 4.67 8.65 6.82
N PRO A 146 3.35 8.78 7.01
CA PRO A 146 2.79 9.94 7.66
C PRO A 146 3.26 10.07 9.12
N LEU A 147 3.84 11.22 9.46
CA LEU A 147 4.11 11.61 10.83
C LEU A 147 2.85 12.27 11.45
N SER A 148 2.21 13.16 10.68
CA SER A 148 0.94 13.76 11.07
C SER A 148 0.02 13.95 9.87
N VAL A 149 -1.27 13.72 10.09
CA VAL A 149 -2.35 13.91 9.13
C VAL A 149 -3.44 14.74 9.81
N PRO A 150 -3.97 15.79 9.17
CA PRO A 150 -5.11 16.53 9.73
C PRO A 150 -6.28 15.61 10.05
N ASP A 151 -6.88 15.77 11.21
CA ASP A 151 -8.06 15.03 11.68
C ASP A 151 -7.85 13.51 11.87
N VAL A 152 -6.60 13.02 11.92
CA VAL A 152 -6.27 11.60 12.18
C VAL A 152 -5.32 11.48 13.35
N ASP A 153 -5.69 10.64 14.33
CA ASP A 153 -4.79 10.26 15.41
C ASP A 153 -3.80 9.19 14.90
N MET A 154 -2.63 9.66 14.44
CA MET A 154 -1.59 8.78 13.90
C MET A 154 -0.95 7.87 14.95
N SER A 155 -1.12 8.14 16.24
CA SER A 155 -0.61 7.26 17.30
C SER A 155 -1.24 5.88 17.31
N LYS A 156 -2.46 5.75 16.78
CA LYS A 156 -3.15 4.47 16.58
C LYS A 156 -2.44 3.57 15.57
N PHE A 157 -1.82 4.15 14.55
CA PHE A 157 -1.19 3.47 13.43
C PHE A 157 0.34 3.45 13.53
N ASP A 158 0.86 3.62 14.74
CA ASP A 158 2.29 3.46 15.01
C ASP A 158 2.67 1.99 14.92
N LEU A 159 3.29 1.63 13.80
CA LEU A 159 3.63 0.24 13.47
C LEU A 159 4.61 -0.38 14.46
N SER A 160 5.42 0.41 15.17
CA SER A 160 6.34 -0.12 16.18
C SER A 160 5.62 -0.90 17.29
N LYS A 161 4.34 -0.63 17.49
CA LYS A 161 3.49 -1.35 18.46
C LYS A 161 3.05 -2.74 17.96
N PHE A 162 3.14 -2.99 16.66
CA PHE A 162 2.66 -4.20 16.00
C PHE A 162 3.76 -5.05 15.40
N TYR A 163 5.02 -4.58 15.41
CA TYR A 163 6.14 -5.39 14.98
C TYR A 163 6.39 -6.51 15.97
N THR A 164 6.20 -7.73 15.50
CA THR A 164 6.57 -8.95 16.21
C THR A 164 7.63 -9.68 15.38
N GLU A 165 8.40 -10.57 15.99
CA GLU A 165 9.39 -11.40 15.28
C GLU A 165 8.77 -12.14 14.08
N GLN A 166 7.48 -12.45 14.16
CA GLN A 166 6.72 -13.11 13.11
C GLN A 166 6.67 -12.30 11.78
N PHE A 167 6.84 -10.98 11.83
CA PHE A 167 6.76 -10.11 10.65
C PHE A 167 8.11 -9.54 10.23
N VAL A 168 9.16 -9.76 10.98
CA VAL A 168 10.48 -9.11 10.82
C VAL A 168 11.58 -10.12 10.44
N THR A 169 11.27 -11.41 10.39
CA THR A 169 12.21 -12.48 9.96
C THR A 169 12.21 -12.72 8.46
#